data_f81b97936819f18303ae0b5f5bf40823
#
_entry.id   f81b97936819f18303ae0b5f5bf40823
#
_cell.length_a   1.000
_cell.length_b   1.000
_cell.length_c   1.000
_cell.angle_alpha   90.00
_cell.angle_beta   90.00
_cell.angle_gamma   90.00
#
_symmetry.space_group_name_H-M   'P 1'
#
loop_
_entity.id
_entity.type
_entity.pdbx_description
1 polymer ?
#
loop_
_entity_poly.entity_id
_entity_poly.type
_entity_poly.pdbx_seq_one_letter_code
_entity_poly.pdbx_strand_id
1 'polypeptide(L)'
;MYMFDRLKNLFPSRGNGVAIELGAERINIAQLQKKGAELKIKHLCSAEVPAGIFEEGRIVNPQELGELISTTLNDNKIKATHVTTSVPMREAVIRLIPLPAELNDREVRDLILNHEAALYLPYPREEVDLDYQKLDLVTDEDGLDKVQVMLAATRKEVTDSYIDTFQYAGLSVKVLEISSFSVLRTIKEQLRQFAPQEAVVLIDIEF
;
A
#
# COMPACT_ATOMS: atom_id res chain seq x y z
N MET A 1 6.04 -2.32 18.56
CA MET A 1 6.13 -0.84 18.47
C MET A 1 7.15 -0.33 17.43
N TYR A 2 7.70 -1.18 16.54
CA TYR A 2 8.76 -0.83 15.58
C TYR A 2 8.37 -0.81 14.10
N MET A 3 7.15 -1.28 13.78
CA MET A 3 6.66 -1.36 12.39
C MET A 3 6.55 0.02 11.70
N PHE A 4 6.32 1.08 12.46
CA PHE A 4 6.04 2.42 11.91
C PHE A 4 7.27 3.35 11.82
N ASP A 5 8.40 3.03 12.44
CA ASP A 5 9.58 3.91 12.39
C ASP A 5 10.39 3.76 11.08
N ARG A 6 10.32 2.63 10.39
CA ARG A 6 10.91 2.45 9.06
C ARG A 6 10.17 3.23 7.97
N LEU A 7 8.92 3.57 8.19
CA LEU A 7 8.09 4.33 7.24
C LEU A 7 8.45 5.83 7.17
N LYS A 8 9.28 6.34 8.08
CA LYS A 8 9.77 7.74 8.03
C LYS A 8 10.63 8.04 6.80
N ASN A 9 11.19 7.02 6.15
CA ASN A 9 12.07 7.16 4.99
C ASN A 9 11.35 7.00 3.63
N LEU A 10 10.04 6.76 3.61
CA LEU A 10 9.27 6.57 2.38
C LEU A 10 9.01 7.87 1.60
N PHE A 11 9.23 9.02 2.24
CA PHE A 11 9.24 10.29 1.51
C PHE A 11 10.68 10.77 1.41
N PRO A 12 11.39 10.51 0.31
CA PRO A 12 12.71 11.08 0.10
C PRO A 12 12.60 12.61 0.14
N SER A 13 13.37 13.23 1.02
CA SER A 13 13.33 14.65 1.34
C SER A 13 13.70 15.61 0.18
N ARG A 14 13.89 15.11 -1.04
CA ARG A 14 14.24 15.85 -2.26
C ARG A 14 13.72 15.16 -3.52
N GLY A 15 12.46 14.78 -3.60
CA GLY A 15 11.92 14.17 -4.82
C GLY A 15 10.64 14.87 -5.28
N ASN A 16 10.49 15.01 -6.60
CA ASN A 16 9.23 15.40 -7.22
C ASN A 16 8.22 14.24 -7.15
N GLY A 17 7.87 13.79 -5.94
CA GLY A 17 6.90 12.73 -5.71
C GLY A 17 5.48 13.29 -5.59
N VAL A 18 4.51 12.45 -5.92
CA VAL A 18 3.08 12.72 -5.80
C VAL A 18 2.39 11.49 -5.23
N ALA A 19 1.35 11.70 -4.43
CA ALA A 19 0.44 10.63 -4.04
C ALA A 19 -0.77 10.66 -4.97
N ILE A 20 -1.15 9.50 -5.51
CA ILE A 20 -2.31 9.37 -6.39
C ILE A 20 -3.13 8.17 -5.92
N GLU A 21 -4.39 8.43 -5.63
CA GLU A 21 -5.41 7.43 -5.39
C GLU A 21 -6.22 7.22 -6.67
N LEU A 22 -6.41 5.96 -7.04
CA LEU A 22 -7.18 5.56 -8.20
C LEU A 22 -8.52 4.98 -7.76
N GLY A 23 -9.60 5.65 -8.10
CA GLY A 23 -10.98 5.18 -7.89
C GLY A 23 -11.71 5.04 -9.21
N ALA A 24 -12.80 4.25 -9.22
CA ALA A 24 -13.59 3.99 -10.42
C ALA A 24 -14.28 5.25 -10.96
N GLU A 25 -14.64 6.19 -10.11
CA GLU A 25 -15.32 7.42 -10.50
C GLU A 25 -14.37 8.62 -10.56
N ARG A 26 -13.28 8.58 -9.81
CA ARG A 26 -12.40 9.72 -9.61
C ARG A 26 -10.99 9.31 -9.27
N ILE A 27 -10.01 10.05 -9.78
CA ILE A 27 -8.64 10.05 -9.28
C ILE A 27 -8.44 11.23 -8.33
N ASN A 28 -7.70 11.01 -7.25
CA ASN A 28 -7.31 12.04 -6.30
C ASN A 28 -5.79 12.18 -6.30
N ILE A 29 -5.29 13.41 -6.39
CA ILE A 29 -3.86 13.71 -6.50
C ILE A 29 -3.46 14.67 -5.41
N ALA A 30 -2.46 14.31 -4.62
CA ALA A 30 -1.89 15.16 -3.58
C ALA A 30 -0.37 15.26 -3.71
N GLN A 31 0.16 16.48 -3.62
CA GLN A 31 1.59 16.70 -3.49
C GLN A 31 1.90 17.40 -2.18
N LEU A 32 2.82 16.80 -1.41
CA LEU A 32 3.26 17.35 -0.13
C LEU A 32 4.60 18.05 -0.28
N GLN A 33 4.79 19.09 0.50
CA GLN A 33 6.06 19.78 0.65
C GLN A 33 6.48 19.80 2.10
N LYS A 34 7.73 19.39 2.36
CA LYS A 34 8.32 19.51 3.68
C LYS A 34 8.83 20.94 3.86
N LYS A 35 8.38 21.63 4.91
CA LYS A 35 8.83 22.97 5.28
C LYS A 35 9.32 22.94 6.73
N GLY A 36 10.63 22.77 6.92
CA GLY A 36 11.20 22.49 8.22
C GLY A 36 10.79 21.11 8.74
N ALA A 37 10.17 21.05 9.92
CA ALA A 37 9.61 19.83 10.51
C ALA A 37 8.16 19.53 10.07
N GLU A 38 7.48 20.48 9.41
CA GLU A 38 6.09 20.36 9.01
C GLU A 38 5.95 19.82 7.58
N LEU A 39 4.91 19.00 7.36
CA LEU A 39 4.42 18.64 6.04
C LEU A 39 3.22 19.54 5.70
N LYS A 40 3.27 20.16 4.51
CA LYS A 40 2.19 21.00 3.99
C LYS A 40 1.71 20.45 2.66
N ILE A 41 0.41 20.51 2.44
CA ILE A 41 -0.19 20.22 1.14
C ILE A 41 0.24 21.34 0.18
N LYS A 42 0.94 20.97 -0.89
CA LYS A 42 1.35 21.91 -1.94
C LYS A 42 0.33 21.97 -3.06
N HIS A 43 -0.16 20.79 -3.49
CA HIS A 43 -1.19 20.63 -4.49
C HIS A 43 -2.20 19.58 -4.00
N LEU A 44 -3.46 19.82 -4.28
CA LEU A 44 -4.56 18.86 -4.08
C LEU A 44 -5.54 19.08 -5.21
N CYS A 45 -5.78 18.05 -6.02
CA CYS A 45 -6.74 18.10 -7.11
C CYS A 45 -7.33 16.71 -7.36
N SER A 46 -8.40 16.66 -8.13
CA SER A 46 -9.04 15.43 -8.56
C SER A 46 -9.54 15.58 -9.99
N ALA A 47 -9.74 14.44 -10.67
CA ALA A 47 -10.39 14.38 -11.98
C ALA A 47 -11.38 13.22 -12.01
N GLU A 48 -12.47 13.39 -12.76
CA GLU A 48 -13.45 12.33 -13.00
C GLU A 48 -12.86 11.29 -13.96
N VAL A 49 -13.14 10.03 -13.71
CA VAL A 49 -12.70 8.92 -14.53
C VAL A 49 -13.79 8.59 -15.54
N PRO A 50 -13.51 8.60 -16.84
CA PRO A 50 -14.45 8.19 -17.87
C PRO A 50 -14.92 6.74 -17.69
N ALA A 51 -16.15 6.46 -18.12
CA ALA A 51 -16.67 5.10 -18.13
C ALA A 51 -15.84 4.18 -19.04
N GLY A 52 -15.69 2.92 -18.65
CA GLY A 52 -14.94 1.91 -19.43
C GLY A 52 -13.45 1.81 -19.07
N ILE A 53 -12.95 2.64 -18.14
CA ILE A 53 -11.58 2.52 -17.62
C ILE A 53 -11.51 1.49 -16.49
N PHE A 54 -12.57 1.37 -15.70
CA PHE A 54 -12.70 0.37 -14.66
C PHE A 54 -13.87 -0.58 -14.95
N GLU A 55 -13.66 -1.87 -14.68
CA GLU A 55 -14.69 -2.90 -14.61
C GLU A 55 -14.58 -3.63 -13.28
N GLU A 56 -15.69 -3.74 -12.54
CA GLU A 56 -15.72 -4.36 -11.23
C GLU A 56 -14.64 -3.84 -10.25
N GLY A 57 -14.29 -2.55 -10.41
CA GLY A 57 -13.29 -1.88 -9.59
C GLY A 57 -11.83 -2.19 -9.96
N ARG A 58 -11.58 -2.83 -11.10
CA ARG A 58 -10.24 -3.09 -11.65
C ARG A 58 -9.96 -2.22 -12.86
N ILE A 59 -8.72 -1.85 -13.03
CA ILE A 59 -8.27 -1.07 -14.20
C ILE A 59 -8.25 -2.01 -15.41
N VAL A 60 -9.06 -1.71 -16.42
CA VAL A 60 -9.10 -2.45 -17.69
C VAL A 60 -8.51 -1.65 -18.85
N ASN A 61 -8.36 -0.33 -18.69
CA ASN A 61 -7.70 0.54 -19.67
C ASN A 61 -6.59 1.38 -19.01
N PRO A 62 -5.41 0.77 -18.73
CA PRO A 62 -4.29 1.47 -18.08
C PRO A 62 -3.78 2.68 -18.88
N GLN A 63 -3.81 2.60 -20.22
CA GLN A 63 -3.33 3.69 -21.08
C GLN A 63 -4.20 4.93 -20.92
N GLU A 64 -5.51 4.82 -21.06
CA GLU A 64 -6.42 5.95 -20.97
C GLU A 64 -6.40 6.58 -19.58
N LEU A 65 -6.30 5.74 -18.52
CA LEU A 65 -6.14 6.23 -17.15
C LEU A 65 -4.82 6.97 -16.97
N GLY A 66 -3.73 6.46 -17.55
CA GLY A 66 -2.42 7.11 -17.51
C GLY A 66 -2.41 8.47 -18.24
N GLU A 67 -3.08 8.57 -19.38
CA GLU A 67 -3.25 9.83 -20.12
C GLU A 67 -4.08 10.86 -19.30
N LEU A 68 -5.14 10.41 -18.63
CA LEU A 68 -5.93 11.25 -17.72
C LEU A 68 -5.07 11.78 -16.57
N ILE A 69 -4.26 10.93 -15.95
CA ILE A 69 -3.34 11.33 -14.87
C ILE A 69 -2.36 12.37 -15.38
N SER A 70 -1.72 12.11 -16.54
CA SER A 70 -0.75 13.03 -17.14
C SER A 70 -1.36 14.39 -17.44
N THR A 71 -2.55 14.42 -18.04
CA THR A 71 -3.30 15.65 -18.30
C THR A 71 -3.62 16.40 -17.02
N THR A 72 -4.14 15.70 -16.01
CA THR A 72 -4.49 16.30 -14.72
C THR A 72 -3.27 16.91 -14.03
N LEU A 73 -2.12 16.25 -14.07
CA LEU A 73 -0.87 16.77 -13.51
C LEU A 73 -0.43 18.05 -14.24
N ASN A 74 -0.49 18.06 -15.57
CA ASN A 74 -0.11 19.19 -16.41
C ASN A 74 -1.02 20.41 -16.18
N ASP A 75 -2.33 20.22 -16.17
CA ASP A 75 -3.32 21.28 -15.96
C ASP A 75 -3.16 21.95 -14.59
N ASN A 76 -2.78 21.17 -13.57
CA ASN A 76 -2.53 21.66 -12.22
C ASN A 76 -1.06 22.07 -11.99
N LYS A 77 -0.22 22.07 -13.04
CA LYS A 77 1.20 22.44 -12.99
C LYS A 77 2.00 21.64 -11.95
N ILE A 78 1.61 20.39 -11.73
CA ILE A 78 2.27 19.47 -10.81
C ILE A 78 3.39 18.78 -11.56
N LYS A 79 4.63 18.99 -11.10
CA LYS A 79 5.79 18.28 -11.62
C LYS A 79 6.10 17.09 -10.71
N ALA A 80 6.00 15.90 -11.26
CA ALA A 80 6.31 14.66 -10.58
C ALA A 80 7.09 13.71 -11.50
N THR A 81 7.94 12.88 -10.94
CA THR A 81 8.66 11.81 -11.63
C THR A 81 8.35 10.44 -11.04
N HIS A 82 7.76 10.42 -9.85
CA HIS A 82 7.37 9.19 -9.16
C HIS A 82 6.11 9.38 -8.34
N VAL A 83 5.44 8.26 -8.15
CA VAL A 83 4.16 8.18 -7.45
C VAL A 83 4.24 7.21 -6.28
N THR A 84 3.49 7.55 -5.23
CA THR A 84 3.05 6.65 -4.17
C THR A 84 1.57 6.44 -4.34
N THR A 85 1.13 5.19 -4.35
CA THR A 85 -0.27 4.81 -4.55
C THR A 85 -0.65 3.59 -3.74
N SER A 86 -1.90 3.21 -3.76
CA SER A 86 -2.40 2.03 -3.05
C SER A 86 -3.37 1.23 -3.90
N VAL A 87 -3.37 -0.08 -3.69
CA VAL A 87 -4.40 -0.99 -4.19
C VAL A 87 -5.53 -1.11 -3.16
N PRO A 88 -6.79 -1.28 -3.59
CA PRO A 88 -7.90 -1.51 -2.67
C PRO A 88 -7.71 -2.76 -1.83
N MET A 89 -8.18 -2.72 -0.58
CA MET A 89 -8.09 -3.87 0.35
C MET A 89 -8.74 -5.14 -0.21
N ARG A 90 -9.80 -5.02 -1.00
CA ARG A 90 -10.49 -6.17 -1.63
C ARG A 90 -9.60 -6.95 -2.61
N GLU A 91 -8.57 -6.33 -3.17
CA GLU A 91 -7.59 -6.98 -4.07
C GLU A 91 -6.40 -7.57 -3.32
N ALA A 92 -6.37 -7.47 -2.00
CA ALA A 92 -5.27 -7.91 -1.17
C ALA A 92 -5.65 -9.08 -0.27
N VAL A 93 -4.66 -9.91 0.02
CA VAL A 93 -4.73 -10.96 1.04
C VAL A 93 -3.75 -10.61 2.14
N ILE A 94 -4.24 -10.48 3.38
CA ILE A 94 -3.40 -10.27 4.55
C ILE A 94 -3.54 -11.49 5.46
N ARG A 95 -2.41 -12.02 5.94
CA ARG A 95 -2.34 -13.14 6.87
C ARG A 95 -1.33 -12.87 7.96
N LEU A 96 -1.65 -13.31 9.17
CA LEU A 96 -0.72 -13.38 10.28
C LEU A 96 -0.24 -14.82 10.42
N ILE A 97 1.05 -15.02 10.30
CA ILE A 97 1.69 -16.34 10.30
C ILE A 97 2.62 -16.41 11.49
N PRO A 98 2.35 -17.31 12.47
CA PRO A 98 3.27 -17.54 13.58
C PRO A 98 4.42 -18.45 13.12
N LEU A 99 5.66 -17.96 13.25
CA LEU A 99 6.87 -18.71 12.96
C LEU A 99 7.70 -18.92 14.24
N PRO A 100 8.55 -19.95 14.31
CA PRO A 100 9.48 -20.13 15.42
C PRO A 100 10.33 -18.87 15.65
N ALA A 101 10.47 -18.47 16.94
CA ALA A 101 11.18 -17.24 17.28
C ALA A 101 12.70 -17.32 17.04
N GLU A 102 13.24 -18.53 16.97
CA GLU A 102 14.68 -18.82 16.78
C GLU A 102 15.15 -18.52 15.34
N LEU A 103 14.23 -18.39 14.38
CA LEU A 103 14.57 -18.17 12.98
C LEU A 103 15.21 -16.79 12.78
N ASN A 104 16.35 -16.78 12.09
CA ASN A 104 16.96 -15.53 11.65
C ASN A 104 16.20 -14.91 10.45
N ASP A 105 16.53 -13.66 10.09
CA ASP A 105 15.81 -12.93 9.03
C ASP A 105 15.87 -13.61 7.66
N ARG A 106 16.96 -14.31 7.36
CA ARG A 106 17.13 -15.04 6.09
C ARG A 106 16.23 -16.28 6.04
N GLU A 107 16.18 -17.02 7.15
CA GLU A 107 15.33 -18.21 7.28
C GLU A 107 13.85 -17.83 7.25
N VAL A 108 13.45 -16.77 7.95
CA VAL A 108 12.08 -16.24 7.88
C VAL A 108 11.73 -15.85 6.45
N ARG A 109 12.63 -15.15 5.75
CA ARG A 109 12.41 -14.77 4.37
C ARG A 109 12.20 -15.99 3.46
N ASP A 110 13.09 -16.95 3.56
CA ASP A 110 13.04 -18.17 2.73
C ASP A 110 11.77 -18.97 3.01
N LEU A 111 11.44 -19.16 4.28
CA LEU A 111 10.25 -19.87 4.71
C LEU A 111 8.96 -19.19 4.20
N ILE A 112 8.83 -17.89 4.38
CA ILE A 112 7.65 -17.12 3.93
C ILE A 112 7.54 -17.15 2.41
N LEU A 113 8.61 -16.85 1.68
CA LEU A 113 8.53 -16.67 0.22
C LEU A 113 8.41 -17.98 -0.54
N ASN A 114 9.03 -19.05 -0.07
CA ASN A 114 9.17 -20.29 -0.82
C ASN A 114 8.31 -21.45 -0.29
N HIS A 115 7.83 -21.37 0.95
CA HIS A 115 7.10 -22.48 1.58
C HIS A 115 5.74 -22.05 2.14
N GLU A 116 5.73 -21.19 3.14
CA GLU A 116 4.51 -20.86 3.89
C GLU A 116 3.49 -20.08 3.08
N ALA A 117 3.93 -19.13 2.25
CA ALA A 117 3.01 -18.30 1.48
C ALA A 117 1.99 -19.12 0.68
N ALA A 118 2.41 -20.23 0.07
CA ALA A 118 1.53 -21.08 -0.72
C ALA A 118 0.38 -21.71 0.11
N LEU A 119 0.57 -21.88 1.42
CA LEU A 119 -0.46 -22.45 2.31
C LEU A 119 -1.54 -21.44 2.69
N TYR A 120 -1.22 -20.15 2.64
CA TYR A 120 -2.09 -19.07 3.11
C TYR A 120 -2.70 -18.24 1.99
N LEU A 121 -2.23 -18.43 0.75
CA LEU A 121 -2.73 -17.70 -0.42
C LEU A 121 -3.76 -18.52 -1.18
N PRO A 122 -4.86 -17.89 -1.63
CA PRO A 122 -5.88 -18.55 -2.46
C PRO A 122 -5.48 -18.65 -3.95
N TYR A 123 -4.25 -18.26 -4.28
CA TYR A 123 -3.72 -18.21 -5.65
C TYR A 123 -2.36 -18.91 -5.73
N PRO A 124 -1.97 -19.43 -6.91
CA PRO A 124 -0.62 -19.91 -7.15
C PRO A 124 0.44 -18.84 -6.83
N ARG A 125 1.58 -19.28 -6.27
CA ARG A 125 2.65 -18.35 -5.83
C ARG A 125 3.17 -17.47 -6.98
N GLU A 126 3.24 -18.02 -8.18
CA GLU A 126 3.71 -17.33 -9.39
C GLU A 126 2.78 -16.24 -9.89
N GLU A 127 1.50 -16.26 -9.50
CA GLU A 127 0.48 -15.30 -9.90
C GLU A 127 0.34 -14.12 -8.93
N VAL A 128 1.13 -14.10 -7.85
CA VAL A 128 1.02 -13.06 -6.82
C VAL A 128 2.33 -12.32 -6.61
N ASP A 129 2.20 -11.02 -6.32
CA ASP A 129 3.23 -10.23 -5.66
C ASP A 129 2.96 -10.24 -4.17
N LEU A 130 4.00 -10.42 -3.38
CA LEU A 130 3.88 -10.46 -1.93
C LEU A 130 5.04 -9.77 -1.24
N ASP A 131 4.74 -9.26 -0.06
CA ASP A 131 5.70 -8.72 0.89
C ASP A 131 5.34 -9.19 2.30
N TYR A 132 6.26 -9.08 3.24
CA TYR A 132 6.03 -9.49 4.60
C TYR A 132 6.70 -8.55 5.60
N GLN A 133 6.14 -8.50 6.80
CA GLN A 133 6.71 -7.74 7.92
C GLN A 133 6.71 -8.61 9.18
N LYS A 134 7.87 -8.72 9.80
CA LYS A 134 7.97 -9.29 11.16
C LYS A 134 7.31 -8.33 12.15
N LEU A 135 6.43 -8.87 12.97
CA LEU A 135 5.76 -8.17 14.05
C LEU A 135 6.40 -8.55 15.42
N ASP A 136 5.62 -8.48 16.47
CA ASP A 136 6.07 -8.77 17.82
C ASP A 136 6.16 -10.29 18.08
N LEU A 137 6.88 -10.64 19.15
CA LEU A 137 6.88 -11.98 19.70
C LEU A 137 5.55 -12.24 20.41
N VAL A 138 5.03 -13.43 20.23
CA VAL A 138 3.86 -13.94 20.94
C VAL A 138 4.18 -15.32 21.50
N THR A 139 3.66 -15.64 22.66
CA THR A 139 3.75 -16.99 23.22
C THR A 139 2.48 -17.72 22.86
N ASP A 140 2.59 -18.90 22.25
CA ASP A 140 1.44 -19.72 21.88
C ASP A 140 0.83 -20.44 23.10
N GLU A 141 -0.25 -21.21 22.87
CA GLU A 141 -0.96 -21.94 23.92
C GLU A 141 -0.09 -23.02 24.58
N ASP A 142 0.93 -23.52 23.89
CA ASP A 142 1.87 -24.51 24.39
C ASP A 142 3.06 -23.87 25.15
N GLY A 143 3.08 -22.55 25.28
CA GLY A 143 4.15 -21.80 25.95
C GLY A 143 5.39 -21.60 25.09
N LEU A 144 5.32 -21.81 23.77
CA LEU A 144 6.42 -21.61 22.85
C LEU A 144 6.43 -20.19 22.28
N ASP A 145 7.60 -19.58 22.24
CA ASP A 145 7.77 -18.27 21.66
C ASP A 145 7.73 -18.33 20.12
N LYS A 146 6.87 -17.50 19.54
CA LYS A 146 6.69 -17.35 18.09
C LYS A 146 6.91 -15.89 17.70
N VAL A 147 7.48 -15.67 16.55
CA VAL A 147 7.42 -14.35 15.89
C VAL A 147 6.22 -14.32 14.96
N GLN A 148 5.34 -13.35 15.15
CA GLN A 148 4.27 -13.13 14.18
C GLN A 148 4.82 -12.43 12.94
N VAL A 149 4.47 -12.95 11.78
CA VAL A 149 4.80 -12.35 10.48
C VAL A 149 3.50 -12.00 9.78
N MET A 150 3.36 -10.72 9.44
CA MET A 150 2.27 -10.29 8.57
C MET A 150 2.69 -10.47 7.13
N LEU A 151 1.97 -11.32 6.40
CA LEU A 151 2.07 -11.50 4.97
C LEU A 151 1.01 -10.64 4.29
N ALA A 152 1.40 -9.90 3.27
CA ALA A 152 0.52 -9.14 2.39
C ALA A 152 0.77 -9.55 0.94
N ALA A 153 -0.28 -9.88 0.21
CA ALA A 153 -0.18 -10.30 -1.19
C ALA A 153 -1.33 -9.74 -2.03
N THR A 154 -1.05 -9.55 -3.30
CA THR A 154 -2.04 -9.21 -4.33
C THR A 154 -1.71 -9.92 -5.63
N ARG A 155 -2.68 -10.09 -6.54
CA ARG A 155 -2.40 -10.73 -7.83
C ARG A 155 -1.54 -9.83 -8.69
N LYS A 156 -0.60 -10.43 -9.44
CA LYS A 156 0.28 -9.70 -10.36
C LYS A 156 -0.49 -8.89 -11.39
N GLU A 157 -1.60 -9.41 -11.91
CA GLU A 157 -2.42 -8.67 -12.86
C GLU A 157 -2.91 -7.32 -12.30
N VAL A 158 -3.13 -7.23 -10.98
CA VAL A 158 -3.52 -5.99 -10.32
C VAL A 158 -2.32 -5.06 -10.22
N THR A 159 -1.17 -5.53 -9.70
CA THR A 159 0.04 -4.70 -9.60
C THR A 159 0.53 -4.23 -10.96
N ASP A 160 0.50 -5.09 -11.97
CA ASP A 160 0.89 -4.77 -13.34
C ASP A 160 0.00 -3.66 -13.93
N SER A 161 -1.33 -3.76 -13.76
CA SER A 161 -2.25 -2.72 -14.24
C SER A 161 -1.98 -1.34 -13.63
N TYR A 162 -1.60 -1.28 -12.35
CA TYR A 162 -1.19 -0.04 -11.69
C TYR A 162 0.16 0.46 -12.22
N ILE A 163 1.14 -0.42 -12.36
CA ILE A 163 2.47 -0.06 -12.88
C ILE A 163 2.35 0.49 -14.30
N ASP A 164 1.61 -0.21 -15.17
CA ASP A 164 1.39 0.22 -16.55
C ASP A 164 0.68 1.58 -16.63
N THR A 165 -0.37 1.78 -15.83
CA THR A 165 -1.07 3.06 -15.74
C THR A 165 -0.10 4.21 -15.44
N PHE A 166 0.75 4.04 -14.44
CA PHE A 166 1.69 5.10 -14.08
C PHE A 166 2.85 5.25 -15.07
N GLN A 167 3.24 4.19 -15.77
CA GLN A 167 4.17 4.30 -16.90
C GLN A 167 3.59 5.14 -18.04
N TYR A 168 2.32 4.93 -18.41
CA TYR A 168 1.63 5.77 -19.38
C TYR A 168 1.49 7.23 -18.93
N ALA A 169 1.38 7.47 -17.62
CA ALA A 169 1.41 8.81 -17.05
C ALA A 169 2.81 9.44 -16.99
N GLY A 170 3.87 8.71 -17.39
CA GLY A 170 5.25 9.17 -17.29
C GLY A 170 5.80 9.17 -15.83
N LEU A 171 5.21 8.38 -14.95
CA LEU A 171 5.59 8.27 -13.54
C LEU A 171 6.19 6.89 -13.23
N SER A 172 7.15 6.87 -12.33
CA SER A 172 7.69 5.62 -11.76
C SER A 172 7.04 5.34 -10.41
N VAL A 173 6.48 4.15 -10.22
CA VAL A 173 5.91 3.74 -8.93
C VAL A 173 7.03 3.53 -7.92
N LYS A 174 7.00 4.27 -6.82
CA LYS A 174 7.94 4.14 -5.70
C LYS A 174 7.38 3.31 -4.57
N VAL A 175 6.09 3.45 -4.33
CA VAL A 175 5.35 2.71 -3.30
C VAL A 175 4.01 2.32 -3.88
N LEU A 176 3.71 1.04 -3.81
CA LEU A 176 2.40 0.47 -4.03
C LEU A 176 2.04 -0.27 -2.73
N GLU A 177 1.08 0.25 -2.01
CA GLU A 177 0.67 -0.32 -0.72
C GLU A 177 -0.80 -0.76 -0.74
N ILE A 178 -1.28 -1.34 0.33
CA ILE A 178 -2.70 -1.67 0.50
C ILE A 178 -3.39 -0.46 1.16
N SER A 179 -4.54 -0.01 0.64
CA SER A 179 -5.23 1.22 1.05
C SER A 179 -5.49 1.30 2.56
N SER A 180 -5.86 0.18 3.20
CA SER A 180 -6.09 0.15 4.65
C SER A 180 -4.86 0.53 5.49
N PHE A 181 -3.64 0.25 5.01
CA PHE A 181 -2.43 0.67 5.74
C PHE A 181 -2.20 2.17 5.65
N SER A 182 -2.57 2.80 4.54
CA SER A 182 -2.54 4.26 4.41
C SER A 182 -3.47 4.91 5.41
N VAL A 183 -4.70 4.42 5.51
CA VAL A 183 -5.73 4.94 6.41
C VAL A 183 -5.31 4.74 7.87
N LEU A 184 -4.87 3.54 8.25
CA LEU A 184 -4.35 3.26 9.60
C LEU A 184 -3.20 4.19 10.00
N ARG A 185 -2.35 4.57 9.04
CA ARG A 185 -1.23 5.49 9.29
C ARG A 185 -1.70 6.90 9.60
N THR A 186 -2.78 7.36 8.99
CA THR A 186 -3.32 8.70 9.25
C THR A 186 -3.92 8.84 10.64
N ILE A 187 -4.50 7.77 11.19
CA ILE A 187 -5.14 7.76 12.53
C ILE A 187 -4.24 7.19 13.63
N LYS A 188 -2.97 6.95 13.35
CA LYS A 188 -2.02 6.32 14.29
C LYS A 188 -1.95 7.02 15.64
N GLU A 189 -1.92 8.35 15.66
CA GLU A 189 -1.83 9.11 16.90
C GLU A 189 -3.13 9.01 17.71
N GLN A 190 -4.27 8.94 17.05
CA GLN A 190 -5.56 8.71 17.69
C GLN A 190 -5.64 7.31 18.29
N LEU A 191 -5.12 6.30 17.58
CA LEU A 191 -5.08 4.92 18.08
C LEU A 191 -4.26 4.75 19.36
N ARG A 192 -3.25 5.59 19.58
CA ARG A 192 -2.44 5.57 20.80
C ARG A 192 -3.18 6.00 22.06
N GLN A 193 -4.35 6.61 21.93
CA GLN A 193 -5.16 7.07 23.06
C GLN A 193 -6.00 5.95 23.68
N PHE A 194 -6.12 4.82 22.98
CA PHE A 194 -6.89 3.66 23.47
C PHE A 194 -6.03 2.74 24.32
N ALA A 195 -6.66 2.12 25.31
CA ALA A 195 -6.00 1.10 26.15
C ALA A 195 -5.70 -0.17 25.33
N PRO A 196 -4.69 -0.96 25.68
CA PRO A 196 -4.34 -2.19 24.96
C PRO A 196 -5.46 -3.23 24.87
N GLN A 197 -6.48 -3.13 25.74
CA GLN A 197 -7.63 -4.02 25.78
C GLN A 197 -8.83 -3.50 24.97
N GLU A 198 -8.75 -2.28 24.45
CA GLU A 198 -9.82 -1.69 23.64
C GLU A 198 -9.64 -2.05 22.19
N ALA A 199 -10.74 -2.47 21.55
CA ALA A 199 -10.79 -2.70 20.10
C ALA A 199 -11.29 -1.43 19.39
N VAL A 200 -10.59 -1.02 18.34
CA VAL A 200 -11.00 0.08 17.47
C VAL A 200 -11.41 -0.49 16.13
N VAL A 201 -12.60 -0.14 15.68
CA VAL A 201 -13.11 -0.49 14.34
C VAL A 201 -13.01 0.75 13.46
N LEU A 202 -12.29 0.62 12.35
CA LEU A 202 -12.22 1.61 11.30
C LEU A 202 -13.10 1.15 10.15
N ILE A 203 -14.06 1.99 9.77
CA ILE A 203 -14.96 1.73 8.64
C ILE A 203 -14.66 2.76 7.57
N ASP A 204 -14.16 2.29 6.43
CA ASP A 204 -13.95 3.08 5.22
C ASP A 204 -14.96 2.64 4.17
N ILE A 205 -15.72 3.58 3.63
CA ILE A 205 -16.77 3.31 2.65
C ILE A 205 -16.38 4.02 1.35
N GLU A 206 -16.00 3.21 0.38
CA GLU A 206 -15.71 3.64 -0.99
C GLU A 206 -16.95 3.42 -1.86
N PHE A 207 -17.27 4.42 -2.70
CA PHE A 207 -18.36 4.36 -3.68
C PHE A 207 -17.81 4.16 -5.09
#